data_c5ad4e74517ee1b24440f04b82459336
#
_entry.id   c5ad4e74517ee1b24440f04b82459336
#
_cell.length_a   1.000
_cell.length_b   1.000
_cell.length_c   1.000
_cell.angle_alpha   90.00
_cell.angle_beta   90.00
_cell.angle_gamma   90.00
#
_symmetry.space_group_name_H-M   'P 1'
#
loop_
_entity.id
_entity.type
_entity.pdbx_description
1 polymer ?
#
loop_
_entity_poly.entity_id
_entity_poly.type
_entity_poly.pdbx_seq_one_letter_code
_entity_poly.pdbx_strand_id
1 'polypeptide(L)'
;MRLNTLRSAALSLFVLIEVNYPILSPQSGLILFAFLGVEFTLANDPGFDTHLSLLSNKDWLKKLCHFLLAIGTVGCFAYIFVQTEPLLKNFWVDGRSLGNRAGMESIVDYTVGSIGLLLVLESARRSIGWILPALAVLFMSYSIFGSILPDWLFPHRGYTWSRIVSQVFLGSQGVFGIALRVMFTYVFLFVLFGNVLEKTGSTSYIIRLAERIFKPTTGGSAKVAVISSGVMGSLSGSAVANTATTGTFTIPMMQSAGFKPTIAAGVEAAASSGGALMPPIMGAGAYMMLELIEPSVTYLQIIKSAIVPAILYYTALLLIVHFYSHRLKHAQGSLVSDLTPSTNDAPHYQAQGWLFLLAFFILILFLILKFTPFRAVSLSLIFTLMASCISPHTRLTFHDLLDAFMKTATSAASLITAAACVGIVLGMVTQTGVGTKLPEVLLPMAEHSRLLAFALLMFSTILLGLGLPSSICYLLVATFIGPMLDQMQTPPLAAHLFIFYFGMMAMVTPPVALAAYTAGAIAKANLMRTSLAAFRFALVGFALPYAFVFNPELLLISKDGNLLKMIVKIGLTIFSMIPLATGIAGFARSELTLGFRVALVLAAFLVLVSTKIWIQMIVVGIIIGIGIIHWRSN
;
A
#
# COMPACT_ATOMS: atom_id res chain seq x y z
N MET A 1 -17.40 -17.35 17.57
CA MET A 1 -16.99 -15.98 17.94
C MET A 1 -15.85 -15.97 18.96
N ARG A 2 -15.95 -16.64 20.12
CA ARG A 2 -14.91 -16.65 21.19
C ARG A 2 -13.52 -17.16 20.72
N LEU A 3 -13.46 -18.22 19.88
CA LEU A 3 -12.17 -18.80 19.44
C LEU A 3 -11.39 -17.84 18.53
N ASN A 4 -12.06 -17.18 17.59
CA ASN A 4 -11.43 -16.20 16.70
C ASN A 4 -10.94 -14.96 17.46
N THR A 5 -11.69 -14.52 18.47
CA THR A 5 -11.26 -13.43 19.37
C THR A 5 -10.00 -13.80 20.13
N LEU A 6 -9.92 -15.04 20.63
CA LEU A 6 -8.74 -15.53 21.35
C LEU A 6 -7.51 -15.61 20.42
N ARG A 7 -7.67 -16.16 19.21
CA ARG A 7 -6.60 -16.23 18.20
C ARG A 7 -6.09 -14.84 17.81
N SER A 8 -7.00 -13.89 17.60
CA SER A 8 -6.65 -12.51 17.25
C SER A 8 -5.90 -11.80 18.38
N ALA A 9 -6.34 -12.00 19.62
CA ALA A 9 -5.65 -11.46 20.79
C ALA A 9 -4.27 -12.08 20.96
N ALA A 10 -4.16 -13.40 20.77
CA ALA A 10 -2.88 -14.11 20.84
C ALA A 10 -1.88 -13.61 19.78
N LEU A 11 -2.31 -13.46 18.53
CA LEU A 11 -1.46 -12.91 17.47
C LEU A 11 -1.00 -11.48 17.79
N SER A 12 -1.91 -10.62 18.22
CA SER A 12 -1.59 -9.21 18.52
C SER A 12 -0.66 -9.07 19.72
N LEU A 13 -0.88 -9.82 20.77
CA LEU A 13 -0.02 -9.83 21.96
C LEU A 13 1.34 -10.44 21.66
N PHE A 14 1.40 -11.53 20.90
CA PHE A 14 2.64 -12.15 20.49
C PHE A 14 3.53 -11.15 19.74
N VAL A 15 2.99 -10.48 18.71
CA VAL A 15 3.78 -9.50 17.93
C VAL A 15 4.21 -8.31 18.81
N LEU A 16 3.33 -7.80 19.67
CA LEU A 16 3.65 -6.69 20.57
C LEU A 16 4.80 -7.03 21.52
N ILE A 17 4.80 -8.24 22.08
CA ILE A 17 5.83 -8.67 23.01
C ILE A 17 7.11 -9.00 22.26
N GLU A 18 7.04 -9.88 21.27
CA GLU A 18 8.22 -10.44 20.60
C GLU A 18 9.03 -9.40 19.83
N VAL A 19 8.36 -8.41 19.19
CA VAL A 19 9.06 -7.33 18.47
C VAL A 19 9.78 -6.37 19.40
N ASN A 20 9.22 -6.08 20.58
CA ASN A 20 9.83 -5.16 21.54
C ASN A 20 10.80 -5.83 22.54
N TYR A 21 10.52 -7.07 22.90
CA TYR A 21 11.28 -7.90 23.83
C TYR A 21 11.44 -9.30 23.24
N PRO A 22 12.37 -9.50 22.29
CA PRO A 22 12.54 -10.78 21.62
C PRO A 22 12.94 -11.88 22.61
N ILE A 23 12.08 -12.90 22.71
CA ILE A 23 12.27 -14.08 23.56
C ILE A 23 12.77 -15.25 22.70
N LEU A 24 12.25 -15.33 21.46
CA LEU A 24 12.60 -16.38 20.51
C LEU A 24 13.78 -15.97 19.61
N SER A 25 14.38 -16.94 18.95
CA SER A 25 15.32 -16.61 17.87
C SER A 25 14.57 -15.86 16.75
N PRO A 26 15.25 -14.94 16.03
CA PRO A 26 14.58 -14.10 15.00
C PRO A 26 13.83 -14.91 13.95
N GLN A 27 14.36 -16.08 13.57
CA GLN A 27 13.72 -16.95 12.58
C GLN A 27 12.53 -17.69 13.18
N SER A 28 12.62 -18.15 14.43
CA SER A 28 11.51 -18.81 15.12
C SER A 28 10.33 -17.88 15.38
N GLY A 29 10.61 -16.61 15.70
CA GLY A 29 9.58 -15.57 15.78
C GLY A 29 8.81 -15.40 14.46
N LEU A 30 9.54 -15.38 13.33
CA LEU A 30 8.93 -15.31 11.99
C LEU A 30 8.12 -16.56 11.64
N ILE A 31 8.60 -17.75 12.01
CA ILE A 31 7.89 -19.03 11.80
C ILE A 31 6.56 -19.01 12.56
N LEU A 32 6.58 -18.60 13.81
CA LEU A 32 5.36 -18.53 14.64
C LEU A 32 4.39 -17.46 14.11
N PHE A 33 4.91 -16.33 13.65
CA PHE A 33 4.10 -15.28 13.01
C PHE A 33 3.42 -15.77 11.72
N ALA A 34 4.18 -16.45 10.85
CA ALA A 34 3.64 -17.06 9.64
C ALA A 34 2.58 -18.11 9.96
N PHE A 35 2.86 -18.98 10.95
CA PHE A 35 1.91 -19.99 11.41
C PHE A 35 0.58 -19.37 11.81
N LEU A 36 0.61 -18.36 12.69
CA LEU A 36 -0.60 -17.70 13.17
C LEU A 36 -1.38 -17.02 12.04
N GLY A 37 -0.69 -16.41 11.06
CA GLY A 37 -1.35 -15.80 9.90
C GLY A 37 -1.96 -16.81 8.94
N VAL A 38 -1.24 -17.88 8.61
CA VAL A 38 -1.72 -18.96 7.74
C VAL A 38 -2.89 -19.70 8.38
N GLU A 39 -2.76 -20.08 9.65
CA GLU A 39 -3.81 -20.75 10.41
C GLU A 39 -5.07 -19.88 10.48
N PHE A 40 -4.92 -18.60 10.81
CA PHE A 40 -6.05 -17.67 10.88
C PHE A 40 -6.79 -17.56 9.54
N THR A 41 -6.07 -17.49 8.43
CA THR A 41 -6.65 -17.41 7.09
C THR A 41 -7.37 -18.71 6.70
N LEU A 42 -6.74 -19.86 6.93
CA LEU A 42 -7.33 -21.17 6.59
C LEU A 42 -8.56 -21.49 7.44
N ALA A 43 -8.62 -21.00 8.68
CA ALA A 43 -9.74 -21.23 9.61
C ALA A 43 -10.96 -20.33 9.36
N ASN A 44 -10.77 -19.15 8.73
CA ASN A 44 -11.80 -18.10 8.62
C ASN A 44 -12.28 -17.85 7.18
N ASP A 45 -12.12 -18.80 6.25
CA ASP A 45 -12.52 -18.61 4.85
C ASP A 45 -14.04 -18.83 4.62
N PRO A 46 -14.84 -17.78 4.43
CA PRO A 46 -16.27 -17.90 4.09
C PRO A 46 -16.50 -18.42 2.66
N GLY A 47 -15.52 -18.28 1.76
CA GLY A 47 -15.62 -18.70 0.37
C GLY A 47 -15.47 -20.21 0.16
N PHE A 48 -14.76 -20.90 1.08
CA PHE A 48 -14.58 -22.35 1.01
C PHE A 48 -15.91 -23.09 1.12
N ASP A 49 -16.83 -22.57 1.91
CA ASP A 49 -18.17 -23.14 2.07
C ASP A 49 -19.02 -23.06 0.79
N THR A 50 -18.81 -22.02 -0.04
CA THR A 50 -19.58 -21.85 -1.30
C THR A 50 -19.03 -22.70 -2.44
N HIS A 51 -17.73 -22.87 -2.55
CA HIS A 51 -17.13 -23.70 -3.61
C HIS A 51 -17.34 -25.21 -3.42
N LEU A 52 -17.34 -25.68 -2.19
CA LEU A 52 -17.63 -27.10 -1.91
C LEU A 52 -19.14 -27.43 -1.95
N SER A 53 -20.02 -26.44 -1.82
CA SER A 53 -21.47 -26.63 -1.97
C SER A 53 -21.87 -27.10 -3.37
N LEU A 54 -21.05 -26.78 -4.38
CA LEU A 54 -21.24 -27.24 -5.76
C LEU A 54 -20.88 -28.73 -5.97
N LEU A 55 -20.10 -29.32 -5.08
CA LEU A 55 -19.55 -30.68 -5.26
C LEU A 55 -20.21 -31.77 -4.42
N SER A 56 -20.88 -31.45 -3.32
CA SER A 56 -21.52 -32.47 -2.49
C SER A 56 -22.37 -31.92 -1.34
N ASN A 57 -23.53 -32.56 -1.13
CA ASN A 57 -24.39 -32.45 0.06
C ASN A 57 -23.76 -33.05 1.34
N LYS A 58 -22.41 -33.21 1.40
CA LYS A 58 -21.68 -33.93 2.47
C LYS A 58 -20.88 -32.95 3.33
N ASP A 59 -21.51 -32.36 4.32
CA ASP A 59 -20.87 -31.47 5.31
C ASP A 59 -19.65 -32.10 6.04
N TRP A 60 -19.57 -33.42 6.09
CA TRP A 60 -18.45 -34.11 6.70
C TRP A 60 -17.14 -33.96 5.91
N LEU A 61 -17.20 -33.91 4.55
CA LEU A 61 -16.02 -33.76 3.70
C LEU A 61 -15.38 -32.39 3.90
N LYS A 62 -16.20 -31.35 4.05
CA LYS A 62 -15.75 -29.99 4.37
C LYS A 62 -15.02 -29.95 5.70
N LYS A 63 -15.63 -30.52 6.75
CA LYS A 63 -15.03 -30.61 8.08
C LYS A 63 -13.73 -31.38 8.07
N LEU A 64 -13.66 -32.49 7.30
CA LEU A 64 -12.43 -33.27 7.14
C LEU A 64 -11.33 -32.47 6.46
N CYS A 65 -11.62 -31.76 5.36
CA CYS A 65 -10.63 -30.90 4.69
C CYS A 65 -10.10 -29.79 5.60
N HIS A 66 -10.98 -29.10 6.33
CA HIS A 66 -10.55 -28.10 7.31
C HIS A 66 -9.68 -28.70 8.42
N PHE A 67 -10.04 -29.86 8.91
CA PHE A 67 -9.28 -30.57 9.93
C PHE A 67 -7.89 -31.00 9.43
N LEU A 68 -7.81 -31.55 8.21
CA LEU A 68 -6.54 -31.94 7.58
C LEU A 68 -5.63 -30.71 7.32
N LEU A 69 -6.20 -29.60 6.87
CA LEU A 69 -5.46 -28.36 6.68
C LEU A 69 -4.93 -27.81 8.01
N ALA A 70 -5.75 -27.82 9.07
CA ALA A 70 -5.33 -27.37 10.39
C ALA A 70 -4.21 -28.26 10.97
N ILE A 71 -4.36 -29.59 10.92
CA ILE A 71 -3.32 -30.52 11.38
C ILE A 71 -2.04 -30.36 10.53
N GLY A 72 -2.17 -30.26 9.21
CA GLY A 72 -1.03 -30.04 8.32
C GLY A 72 -0.30 -28.74 8.66
N THR A 73 -1.03 -27.65 8.90
CA THR A 73 -0.44 -26.36 9.28
C THR A 73 0.29 -26.46 10.61
N VAL A 74 -0.38 -26.98 11.65
CA VAL A 74 0.23 -27.16 12.98
C VAL A 74 1.46 -28.08 12.87
N GLY A 75 1.35 -29.23 12.18
CA GLY A 75 2.44 -30.19 12.06
C GLY A 75 3.66 -29.62 11.34
N CYS A 76 3.45 -28.96 10.18
CA CYS A 76 4.56 -28.39 9.40
C CYS A 76 5.26 -27.26 10.14
N PHE A 77 4.51 -26.29 10.67
CA PHE A 77 5.12 -25.13 11.33
C PHE A 77 5.72 -25.51 12.69
N ALA A 78 5.10 -26.43 13.45
CA ALA A 78 5.68 -26.94 14.70
C ALA A 78 6.99 -27.69 14.43
N TYR A 79 7.05 -28.53 13.41
CA TYR A 79 8.28 -29.21 13.02
C TYR A 79 9.42 -28.23 12.72
N ILE A 80 9.17 -27.23 11.85
CA ILE A 80 10.20 -26.24 11.49
C ILE A 80 10.59 -25.40 12.70
N PHE A 81 9.63 -25.02 13.54
CA PHE A 81 9.90 -24.28 14.78
C PHE A 81 10.83 -25.07 15.70
N VAL A 82 10.51 -26.35 15.96
CA VAL A 82 11.34 -27.22 16.80
C VAL A 82 12.74 -27.40 16.24
N GLN A 83 12.87 -27.53 14.91
CA GLN A 83 14.15 -27.72 14.24
C GLN A 83 14.97 -26.42 14.06
N THR A 84 14.39 -25.26 14.40
CA THR A 84 15.03 -23.95 14.24
C THR A 84 15.35 -23.30 15.58
N GLU A 85 14.49 -23.47 16.61
CA GLU A 85 14.61 -22.78 17.89
C GLU A 85 15.74 -23.37 18.75
N PRO A 86 16.75 -22.56 19.15
CA PRO A 86 17.89 -23.03 19.94
C PRO A 86 17.52 -23.62 21.31
N LEU A 87 16.43 -23.15 21.91
CA LEU A 87 15.92 -23.70 23.18
C LEU A 87 15.50 -25.17 23.07
N LEU A 88 15.19 -25.63 21.85
CA LEU A 88 14.74 -26.99 21.55
C LEU A 88 15.84 -27.85 20.87
N LYS A 89 17.10 -27.45 20.98
CA LYS A 89 18.24 -28.13 20.34
C LYS A 89 18.33 -29.66 20.58
N ASN A 90 17.80 -30.12 21.70
CA ASN A 90 17.78 -31.55 22.04
C ASN A 90 16.90 -32.39 21.12
N PHE A 91 15.97 -31.75 20.37
CA PHE A 91 15.08 -32.38 19.41
C PHE A 91 15.56 -32.21 17.96
N TRP A 92 16.72 -31.55 17.73
CA TRP A 92 17.24 -31.34 16.40
C TRP A 92 17.73 -32.66 15.78
N VAL A 93 17.41 -32.87 14.53
CA VAL A 93 17.91 -34.02 13.76
C VAL A 93 19.44 -33.87 13.64
N ASP A 94 20.16 -34.92 13.96
CA ASP A 94 21.63 -34.95 13.98
C ASP A 94 22.29 -33.84 14.82
N GLY A 95 21.56 -33.28 15.78
CA GLY A 95 22.02 -32.19 16.64
C GLY A 95 22.29 -30.87 15.92
N ARG A 96 21.83 -30.70 14.68
CA ARG A 96 22.01 -29.51 13.85
C ARG A 96 20.68 -28.80 13.60
N SER A 97 20.69 -27.46 13.68
CA SER A 97 19.51 -26.67 13.30
C SER A 97 19.21 -26.82 11.81
N LEU A 98 17.98 -26.55 11.42
CA LEU A 98 17.54 -26.64 10.03
C LEU A 98 18.38 -25.78 9.08
N GLY A 99 18.72 -24.54 9.48
CA GLY A 99 19.60 -23.67 8.70
C GLY A 99 21.02 -24.21 8.52
N ASN A 100 21.54 -24.95 9.49
CA ASN A 100 22.87 -25.57 9.41
C ASN A 100 22.87 -26.91 8.67
N ARG A 101 21.71 -27.40 8.25
CA ARG A 101 21.55 -28.62 7.41
C ARG A 101 21.28 -28.32 5.95
N ALA A 102 21.38 -27.05 5.52
CA ALA A 102 21.13 -26.65 4.15
C ALA A 102 21.98 -27.47 3.16
N GLY A 103 21.35 -28.19 2.25
CA GLY A 103 21.96 -29.15 1.31
C GLY A 103 22.17 -30.58 1.85
N MET A 104 21.80 -30.81 3.11
CA MET A 104 21.89 -32.12 3.80
C MET A 104 20.57 -32.44 4.52
N GLU A 105 19.49 -31.88 4.04
CA GLU A 105 18.16 -32.04 4.63
C GLU A 105 17.68 -33.51 4.46
N SER A 106 16.90 -33.95 5.45
CA SER A 106 16.29 -35.30 5.44
C SER A 106 15.06 -35.36 4.54
N ILE A 107 14.62 -36.58 4.20
CA ILE A 107 13.37 -36.80 3.44
C ILE A 107 12.17 -36.17 4.20
N VAL A 108 12.20 -36.19 5.54
CA VAL A 108 11.15 -35.57 6.37
C VAL A 108 11.15 -34.06 6.18
N ASP A 109 12.32 -33.41 6.16
CA ASP A 109 12.44 -31.97 5.93
C ASP A 109 11.80 -31.58 4.58
N TYR A 110 12.13 -32.33 3.49
CA TYR A 110 11.55 -32.07 2.17
C TYR A 110 10.04 -32.32 2.10
N THR A 111 9.54 -33.33 2.79
CA THR A 111 8.12 -33.63 2.84
C THR A 111 7.36 -32.53 3.56
N VAL A 112 7.84 -32.16 4.75
CA VAL A 112 7.26 -31.06 5.55
C VAL A 112 7.32 -29.74 4.79
N GLY A 113 8.46 -29.43 4.15
CA GLY A 113 8.61 -28.23 3.36
C GLY A 113 7.69 -28.18 2.15
N SER A 114 7.49 -29.30 1.45
CA SER A 114 6.56 -29.39 0.32
C SER A 114 5.11 -29.18 0.74
N ILE A 115 4.69 -29.80 1.85
CA ILE A 115 3.35 -29.58 2.42
C ILE A 115 3.19 -28.12 2.87
N GLY A 116 4.20 -27.57 3.53
CA GLY A 116 4.19 -26.17 3.98
C GLY A 116 4.06 -25.17 2.82
N LEU A 117 4.75 -25.41 1.69
CA LEU A 117 4.59 -24.59 0.49
C LEU A 117 3.16 -24.63 -0.05
N LEU A 118 2.54 -25.81 -0.10
CA LEU A 118 1.15 -25.94 -0.54
C LEU A 118 0.18 -25.22 0.39
N LEU A 119 0.42 -25.28 1.71
CA LEU A 119 -0.39 -24.56 2.70
C LEU A 119 -0.28 -23.04 2.55
N VAL A 120 0.92 -22.52 2.29
CA VAL A 120 1.13 -21.09 2.03
C VAL A 120 0.43 -20.66 0.74
N LEU A 121 0.56 -21.43 -0.35
CA LEU A 121 -0.12 -21.15 -1.62
C LEU A 121 -1.64 -21.16 -1.45
N GLU A 122 -2.18 -22.16 -0.74
CA GLU A 122 -3.63 -22.26 -0.47
C GLU A 122 -4.14 -21.13 0.41
N SER A 123 -3.39 -20.75 1.44
CA SER A 123 -3.76 -19.62 2.30
C SER A 123 -3.75 -18.28 1.52
N ALA A 124 -2.75 -18.07 0.67
CA ALA A 124 -2.69 -16.89 -0.20
C ALA A 124 -3.84 -16.86 -1.21
N ARG A 125 -4.20 -18.01 -1.80
CA ARG A 125 -5.36 -18.15 -2.69
C ARG A 125 -6.65 -17.73 -2.02
N ARG A 126 -6.85 -18.13 -0.76
CA ARG A 126 -8.05 -17.79 0.02
C ARG A 126 -8.09 -16.31 0.41
N SER A 127 -6.95 -15.72 0.74
CA SER A 127 -6.89 -14.34 1.25
C SER A 127 -6.91 -13.27 0.16
N ILE A 128 -6.24 -13.48 -0.97
CA ILE A 128 -6.02 -12.50 -2.03
C ILE A 128 -6.34 -13.01 -3.45
N GLY A 129 -6.82 -14.25 -3.56
CA GLY A 129 -7.19 -14.85 -4.84
C GLY A 129 -6.03 -15.52 -5.57
N TRP A 130 -6.26 -15.85 -6.85
CA TRP A 130 -5.37 -16.73 -7.64
C TRP A 130 -4.12 -16.06 -8.20
N ILE A 131 -4.08 -14.73 -8.31
CA ILE A 131 -3.01 -14.02 -9.05
C ILE A 131 -1.64 -14.29 -8.44
N LEU A 132 -1.49 -14.11 -7.13
CA LEU A 132 -0.21 -14.29 -6.47
C LEU A 132 0.24 -15.74 -6.37
N PRO A 133 -0.61 -16.72 -5.98
CA PRO A 133 -0.26 -18.13 -6.04
C PRO A 133 0.12 -18.60 -7.44
N ALA A 134 -0.60 -18.16 -8.48
CA ALA A 134 -0.26 -18.49 -9.87
C ALA A 134 1.12 -17.94 -10.27
N LEU A 135 1.44 -16.72 -9.85
CA LEU A 135 2.76 -16.13 -10.06
C LEU A 135 3.85 -16.94 -9.34
N ALA A 136 3.61 -17.36 -8.10
CA ALA A 136 4.56 -18.19 -7.35
C ALA A 136 4.79 -19.55 -8.03
N VAL A 137 3.73 -20.21 -8.49
CA VAL A 137 3.82 -21.46 -9.25
C VAL A 137 4.57 -21.26 -10.58
N LEU A 138 4.33 -20.14 -11.27
CA LEU A 138 5.05 -19.78 -12.50
C LEU A 138 6.56 -19.67 -12.24
N PHE A 139 6.97 -18.95 -11.17
CA PHE A 139 8.39 -18.82 -10.83
C PHE A 139 9.03 -20.13 -10.34
N MET A 140 8.29 -20.98 -9.63
CA MET A 140 8.76 -22.33 -9.30
C MET A 140 8.95 -23.18 -10.57
N SER A 141 8.00 -23.12 -11.50
CA SER A 141 8.11 -23.81 -12.79
C SER A 141 9.28 -23.26 -13.63
N TYR A 142 9.45 -21.93 -13.68
CA TYR A 142 10.60 -21.28 -14.30
C TYR A 142 11.91 -21.82 -13.71
N SER A 143 12.00 -21.95 -12.38
CA SER A 143 13.18 -22.47 -11.69
C SER A 143 13.47 -23.95 -12.03
N ILE A 144 12.43 -24.79 -12.22
CA ILE A 144 12.60 -26.21 -12.60
C ILE A 144 13.05 -26.33 -14.04
N PHE A 145 12.36 -25.65 -14.96
CA PHE A 145 12.52 -25.83 -16.40
C PHE A 145 13.57 -24.89 -17.03
N GLY A 146 14.40 -24.23 -16.22
CA GLY A 146 15.36 -23.22 -16.66
C GLY A 146 16.31 -23.63 -17.78
N SER A 147 16.66 -24.93 -17.88
CA SER A 147 17.54 -25.46 -18.93
C SER A 147 16.90 -25.61 -20.31
N ILE A 148 15.56 -25.54 -20.39
CA ILE A 148 14.79 -25.74 -21.65
C ILE A 148 14.32 -24.39 -22.19
N LEU A 149 14.53 -23.31 -21.43
CA LEU A 149 14.03 -21.98 -21.77
C LEU A 149 14.80 -21.36 -22.94
N PRO A 150 14.14 -20.61 -23.84
CA PRO A 150 14.79 -19.85 -24.90
C PRO A 150 15.60 -18.66 -24.33
N ASP A 151 16.60 -18.19 -25.08
CA ASP A 151 17.56 -17.16 -24.64
C ASP A 151 16.91 -15.87 -24.12
N TRP A 152 15.79 -15.45 -24.70
CA TRP A 152 15.06 -14.25 -24.27
C TRP A 152 14.35 -14.39 -22.91
N LEU A 153 14.21 -15.61 -22.37
CA LEU A 153 13.66 -15.90 -21.03
C LEU A 153 14.78 -16.18 -20.00
N PHE A 154 16.01 -15.78 -20.25
CA PHE A 154 17.13 -15.92 -19.34
C PHE A 154 17.35 -17.39 -18.88
N PRO A 155 17.72 -18.30 -19.78
CA PRO A 155 17.93 -19.70 -19.44
C PRO A 155 18.97 -19.87 -18.34
N HIS A 156 18.76 -20.90 -17.52
CA HIS A 156 19.66 -21.28 -16.43
C HIS A 156 19.67 -22.81 -16.28
N ARG A 157 20.57 -23.33 -15.46
CA ARG A 157 20.81 -24.80 -15.36
C ARG A 157 19.59 -25.63 -14.90
N GLY A 158 18.51 -25.02 -14.42
CA GLY A 158 17.40 -25.71 -13.75
C GLY A 158 17.74 -26.15 -12.32
N TYR A 159 16.73 -26.31 -11.49
CA TYR A 159 16.88 -26.70 -10.09
C TYR A 159 15.93 -27.85 -9.75
N THR A 160 16.40 -28.79 -8.90
CA THR A 160 15.58 -29.87 -8.39
C THR A 160 14.54 -29.38 -7.39
N TRP A 161 13.45 -30.13 -7.26
CA TRP A 161 12.39 -29.81 -6.29
C TRP A 161 12.93 -29.69 -4.84
N SER A 162 13.84 -30.63 -4.47
CA SER A 162 14.50 -30.57 -3.16
C SER A 162 15.23 -29.24 -2.92
N ARG A 163 15.94 -28.74 -3.93
CA ARG A 163 16.65 -27.46 -3.84
C ARG A 163 15.68 -26.27 -3.73
N ILE A 164 14.54 -26.33 -4.43
CA ILE A 164 13.50 -25.31 -4.32
C ILE A 164 12.91 -25.28 -2.92
N VAL A 165 12.51 -26.43 -2.38
CA VAL A 165 11.95 -26.56 -1.03
C VAL A 165 12.94 -26.08 0.02
N SER A 166 14.21 -26.49 -0.07
CA SER A 166 15.28 -26.06 0.81
C SER A 166 15.41 -24.53 0.85
N GLN A 167 15.50 -23.91 -0.33
CA GLN A 167 15.69 -22.45 -0.46
C GLN A 167 14.46 -21.67 0.02
N VAL A 168 13.25 -22.11 -0.36
CA VAL A 168 12.03 -21.30 -0.25
C VAL A 168 11.31 -21.50 1.06
N PHE A 169 11.28 -22.70 1.62
CA PHE A 169 10.52 -23.00 2.82
C PHE A 169 11.37 -23.36 4.03
N LEU A 170 12.47 -24.09 3.84
CA LEU A 170 13.34 -24.48 4.95
C LEU A 170 14.38 -23.41 5.27
N GLY A 171 14.73 -22.58 4.29
CA GLY A 171 15.69 -21.47 4.43
C GLY A 171 15.06 -20.15 4.85
N SER A 172 15.94 -19.14 5.04
CA SER A 172 15.57 -17.79 5.45
C SER A 172 15.34 -16.81 4.27
N GLN A 173 15.46 -17.28 3.02
CA GLN A 173 15.40 -16.42 1.82
C GLN A 173 14.04 -16.47 1.10
N GLY A 174 13.16 -17.38 1.49
CA GLY A 174 11.86 -17.60 0.88
C GLY A 174 10.70 -17.09 1.74
N VAL A 175 9.82 -18.01 2.13
CA VAL A 175 8.63 -17.74 2.95
C VAL A 175 8.97 -16.94 4.21
N PHE A 176 10.04 -17.30 4.91
CA PHE A 176 10.52 -16.61 6.13
C PHE A 176 11.55 -15.52 5.83
N GLY A 177 11.51 -14.96 4.62
CA GLY A 177 12.41 -13.92 4.15
C GLY A 177 11.99 -12.50 4.51
N ILE A 178 12.58 -11.54 3.77
CA ILE A 178 12.46 -10.10 4.01
C ILE A 178 11.00 -9.61 4.01
N ALA A 179 10.15 -10.14 3.12
CA ALA A 179 8.74 -9.74 3.03
C ALA A 179 8.00 -9.98 4.35
N LEU A 180 8.13 -11.18 4.90
CA LEU A 180 7.48 -11.56 6.15
C LEU A 180 8.10 -10.83 7.34
N ARG A 181 9.42 -10.62 7.33
CA ARG A 181 10.12 -9.87 8.39
C ARG A 181 9.60 -8.46 8.53
N VAL A 182 9.44 -7.74 7.42
CA VAL A 182 8.88 -6.38 7.44
C VAL A 182 7.44 -6.35 7.95
N MET A 183 6.63 -7.34 7.55
CA MET A 183 5.26 -7.48 8.06
C MET A 183 5.24 -7.68 9.57
N PHE A 184 6.12 -8.53 10.09
CA PHE A 184 6.25 -8.83 11.52
C PHE A 184 6.76 -7.62 12.32
N THR A 185 7.87 -7.02 11.87
CA THR A 185 8.59 -6.01 12.66
C THR A 185 7.88 -4.65 12.64
N TYR A 186 7.27 -4.27 11.51
CA TYR A 186 6.74 -2.92 11.32
C TYR A 186 5.23 -2.91 11.04
N VAL A 187 4.80 -3.53 9.96
CA VAL A 187 3.46 -3.31 9.40
C VAL A 187 2.36 -3.69 10.39
N PHE A 188 2.49 -4.83 11.06
CA PHE A 188 1.50 -5.28 12.03
C PHE A 188 1.26 -4.25 13.14
N LEU A 189 2.33 -3.71 13.71
CA LEU A 189 2.24 -2.73 14.80
C LEU A 189 1.59 -1.41 14.36
N PHE A 190 1.88 -0.95 13.14
CA PHE A 190 1.25 0.24 12.60
C PHE A 190 -0.23 0.03 12.25
N VAL A 191 -0.60 -1.14 11.75
CA VAL A 191 -2.02 -1.50 11.53
C VAL A 191 -2.77 -1.57 12.87
N LEU A 192 -2.14 -2.13 13.90
CA LEU A 192 -2.70 -2.16 15.25
C LEU A 192 -2.91 -0.75 15.80
N PHE A 193 -1.90 0.11 15.69
CA PHE A 193 -1.98 1.50 16.13
C PHE A 193 -3.11 2.25 15.40
N GLY A 194 -3.23 2.09 14.08
CA GLY A 194 -4.32 2.68 13.29
C GLY A 194 -5.71 2.22 13.73
N ASN A 195 -5.88 0.91 13.97
CA ASN A 195 -7.16 0.34 14.43
C ASN A 195 -7.53 0.78 15.85
N VAL A 196 -6.56 0.92 16.75
CA VAL A 196 -6.79 1.47 18.09
C VAL A 196 -7.19 2.93 18.02
N LEU A 197 -6.50 3.76 17.21
CA LEU A 197 -6.88 5.15 16.98
C LEU A 197 -8.28 5.29 16.37
N GLU A 198 -8.66 4.43 15.45
CA GLU A 198 -10.02 4.43 14.90
C GLU A 198 -11.08 4.23 15.98
N LYS A 199 -10.85 3.32 16.93
CA LYS A 199 -11.76 3.07 18.06
C LYS A 199 -11.90 4.25 19.03
N THR A 200 -10.92 5.16 19.08
CA THR A 200 -11.01 6.40 19.87
C THR A 200 -11.91 7.48 19.24
N GLY A 201 -12.50 7.24 18.06
CA GLY A 201 -13.36 8.18 17.36
C GLY A 201 -12.63 9.11 16.39
N SER A 202 -11.36 8.83 16.08
CA SER A 202 -10.54 9.63 15.17
C SER A 202 -11.17 9.81 13.79
N THR A 203 -11.83 8.78 13.24
CA THR A 203 -12.52 8.84 11.94
C THR A 203 -13.62 9.91 11.94
N SER A 204 -14.48 9.90 12.96
CA SER A 204 -15.57 10.88 13.09
C SER A 204 -15.03 12.31 13.26
N TYR A 205 -13.94 12.47 14.00
CA TYR A 205 -13.26 13.76 14.15
C TYR A 205 -12.75 14.30 12.81
N ILE A 206 -12.01 13.47 12.06
CA ILE A 206 -11.41 13.87 10.78
C ILE A 206 -12.49 14.28 9.76
N ILE A 207 -13.57 13.51 9.65
CA ILE A 207 -14.68 13.83 8.73
C ILE A 207 -15.33 15.15 9.13
N ARG A 208 -15.66 15.36 10.41
CA ARG A 208 -16.28 16.60 10.89
C ARG A 208 -15.35 17.82 10.74
N LEU A 209 -14.05 17.64 10.98
CA LEU A 209 -13.08 18.72 10.75
C LEU A 209 -13.04 19.13 9.28
N ALA A 210 -12.99 18.14 8.38
CA ALA A 210 -13.04 18.39 6.94
C ALA A 210 -14.36 19.04 6.51
N GLU A 211 -15.51 18.60 7.05
CA GLU A 211 -16.80 19.24 6.83
C GLU A 211 -16.80 20.70 7.27
N ARG A 212 -16.31 21.01 8.45
CA ARG A 212 -16.26 22.39 8.97
C ARG A 212 -15.48 23.32 8.06
N ILE A 213 -14.40 22.82 7.45
CA ILE A 213 -13.52 23.64 6.57
C ILE A 213 -14.10 23.76 5.17
N PHE A 214 -14.58 22.66 4.57
CA PHE A 214 -14.87 22.61 3.13
C PHE A 214 -16.34 22.64 2.76
N LYS A 215 -17.26 22.30 3.68
CA LYS A 215 -18.70 22.25 3.38
C LYS A 215 -19.26 23.56 2.81
N PRO A 216 -18.85 24.76 3.27
CA PRO A 216 -19.36 26.02 2.70
C PRO A 216 -18.79 26.35 1.31
N THR A 217 -17.87 25.53 0.78
CA THR A 217 -17.22 25.78 -0.52
C THR A 217 -17.89 24.98 -1.65
N THR A 218 -17.81 25.49 -2.89
CA THR A 218 -18.29 24.73 -4.07
C THR A 218 -17.65 23.35 -4.13
N GLY A 219 -18.46 22.29 -4.22
CA GLY A 219 -18.00 20.92 -4.18
C GLY A 219 -17.51 20.46 -2.80
N GLY A 220 -18.03 21.06 -1.74
CA GLY A 220 -17.61 20.80 -0.36
C GLY A 220 -17.64 19.32 0.00
N SER A 221 -18.70 18.59 -0.36
CA SER A 221 -18.82 17.13 -0.13
C SER A 221 -17.67 16.31 -0.71
N ALA A 222 -17.24 16.64 -1.93
CA ALA A 222 -16.14 15.93 -2.57
C ALA A 222 -14.77 16.35 -2.02
N LYS A 223 -14.61 17.63 -1.59
CA LYS A 223 -13.39 18.06 -0.90
C LYS A 223 -13.26 17.44 0.49
N VAL A 224 -14.38 17.30 1.21
CA VAL A 224 -14.43 16.54 2.47
C VAL A 224 -13.98 15.11 2.25
N ALA A 225 -14.49 14.44 1.21
CA ALA A 225 -14.06 13.09 0.84
C ALA A 225 -12.55 13.03 0.61
N VAL A 226 -12.00 13.95 -0.19
CA VAL A 226 -10.55 13.98 -0.51
C VAL A 226 -9.70 14.14 0.75
N ILE A 227 -10.01 15.08 1.62
CA ILE A 227 -9.20 15.35 2.82
C ILE A 227 -9.38 14.26 3.86
N SER A 228 -10.61 13.82 4.13
CA SER A 228 -10.85 12.76 5.12
C SER A 228 -10.20 11.44 4.70
N SER A 229 -10.32 11.05 3.43
CA SER A 229 -9.63 9.86 2.91
C SER A 229 -8.11 10.01 2.91
N GLY A 230 -7.58 11.23 2.68
CA GLY A 230 -6.14 11.49 2.77
C GLY A 230 -5.59 11.25 4.16
N VAL A 231 -6.25 11.83 5.16
CA VAL A 231 -5.81 11.71 6.56
C VAL A 231 -6.07 10.29 7.10
N MET A 232 -7.23 9.71 6.81
CA MET A 232 -7.54 8.31 7.21
C MET A 232 -6.65 7.30 6.50
N GLY A 233 -6.29 7.56 5.24
CA GLY A 233 -5.39 6.72 4.47
C GLY A 233 -3.99 6.67 5.08
N SER A 234 -3.53 7.77 5.70
CA SER A 234 -2.27 7.77 6.44
C SER A 234 -2.30 6.87 7.68
N LEU A 235 -3.47 6.57 8.24
CA LEU A 235 -3.65 5.64 9.35
C LEU A 235 -3.75 4.19 8.88
N SER A 236 -4.57 3.95 7.87
CA SER A 236 -4.86 2.59 7.39
C SER A 236 -3.74 1.99 6.56
N GLY A 237 -2.96 2.82 5.86
CA GLY A 237 -1.89 2.39 4.94
C GLY A 237 -2.38 1.56 3.74
N SER A 238 -3.68 1.34 3.60
CA SER A 238 -4.30 0.49 2.56
C SER A 238 -5.39 1.24 1.82
N ALA A 239 -5.24 1.40 0.51
CA ALA A 239 -6.24 2.05 -0.34
C ALA A 239 -7.61 1.39 -0.27
N VAL A 240 -7.66 0.06 -0.27
CA VAL A 240 -8.92 -0.72 -0.22
C VAL A 240 -9.60 -0.58 1.13
N ALA A 241 -8.85 -0.74 2.23
CA ALA A 241 -9.39 -0.60 3.59
C ALA A 241 -9.85 0.85 3.85
N ASN A 242 -9.10 1.84 3.39
CA ASN A 242 -9.47 3.25 3.50
C ASN A 242 -10.77 3.53 2.74
N THR A 243 -10.87 3.10 1.48
CA THR A 243 -12.11 3.20 0.68
C THR A 243 -13.31 2.55 1.39
N ALA A 244 -13.11 1.38 1.99
CA ALA A 244 -14.18 0.68 2.71
C ALA A 244 -14.63 1.45 3.97
N THR A 245 -13.72 2.13 4.66
CA THR A 245 -14.02 2.88 5.88
C THR A 245 -14.62 4.25 5.58
N THR A 246 -13.90 5.10 4.83
CA THR A 246 -14.34 6.48 4.54
C THR A 246 -15.45 6.52 3.51
N GLY A 247 -15.40 5.66 2.49
CA GLY A 247 -16.34 5.64 1.38
C GLY A 247 -17.79 5.35 1.79
N THR A 248 -18.01 4.61 2.89
CA THR A 248 -19.35 4.38 3.44
C THR A 248 -20.06 5.67 3.85
N PHE A 249 -19.32 6.72 4.20
CA PHE A 249 -19.84 8.04 4.56
C PHE A 249 -19.72 9.04 3.43
N THR A 250 -18.56 9.09 2.78
CA THR A 250 -18.24 10.13 1.80
C THR A 250 -18.94 9.92 0.45
N ILE A 251 -19.10 8.67 0.01
CA ILE A 251 -19.78 8.37 -1.26
C ILE A 251 -21.26 8.79 -1.21
N PRO A 252 -22.08 8.36 -0.21
CA PRO A 252 -23.46 8.84 -0.09
C PRO A 252 -23.55 10.37 0.05
N MET A 253 -22.63 11.00 0.79
CA MET A 253 -22.58 12.45 0.93
C MET A 253 -22.33 13.16 -0.41
N MET A 254 -21.43 12.65 -1.26
CA MET A 254 -21.24 13.19 -2.61
C MET A 254 -22.44 12.93 -3.53
N GLN A 255 -23.08 11.77 -3.43
CA GLN A 255 -24.28 11.45 -4.21
C GLN A 255 -25.45 12.38 -3.86
N SER A 256 -25.67 12.66 -2.56
CA SER A 256 -26.69 13.61 -2.11
C SER A 256 -26.40 15.04 -2.56
N ALA A 257 -25.14 15.39 -2.80
CA ALA A 257 -24.73 16.67 -3.38
C ALA A 257 -24.75 16.70 -4.93
N GLY A 258 -25.36 15.69 -5.59
CA GLY A 258 -25.58 15.66 -7.04
C GLY A 258 -24.45 15.02 -7.87
N PHE A 259 -23.44 14.42 -7.25
CA PHE A 259 -22.43 13.66 -8.00
C PHE A 259 -23.00 12.33 -8.49
N LYS A 260 -22.70 11.97 -9.74
CA LYS A 260 -23.06 10.65 -10.27
C LYS A 260 -22.38 9.55 -9.44
N PRO A 261 -23.03 8.39 -9.17
CA PRO A 261 -22.45 7.31 -8.36
C PRO A 261 -21.06 6.87 -8.79
N THR A 262 -20.81 6.72 -10.10
CA THR A 262 -19.50 6.35 -10.65
C THR A 262 -18.43 7.41 -10.39
N ILE A 263 -18.81 8.70 -10.37
CA ILE A 263 -17.88 9.81 -10.12
C ILE A 263 -17.58 9.92 -8.63
N ALA A 264 -18.60 9.85 -7.76
CA ALA A 264 -18.41 9.85 -6.31
C ALA A 264 -17.48 8.72 -5.87
N ALA A 265 -17.72 7.51 -6.36
CA ALA A 265 -16.86 6.36 -6.12
C ALA A 265 -15.46 6.54 -6.70
N GLY A 266 -15.33 7.14 -7.89
CA GLY A 266 -14.03 7.40 -8.52
C GLY A 266 -13.18 8.41 -7.74
N VAL A 267 -13.78 9.49 -7.22
CA VAL A 267 -13.11 10.49 -6.37
C VAL A 267 -12.63 9.83 -5.07
N GLU A 268 -13.49 9.07 -4.42
CA GLU A 268 -13.15 8.36 -3.17
C GLU A 268 -12.01 7.38 -3.38
N ALA A 269 -12.05 6.56 -4.43
CA ALA A 269 -10.99 5.59 -4.73
C ALA A 269 -9.65 6.28 -5.02
N ALA A 270 -9.66 7.39 -5.77
CA ALA A 270 -8.46 8.17 -6.04
C ALA A 270 -7.88 8.78 -4.74
N ALA A 271 -8.75 9.37 -3.90
CA ALA A 271 -8.34 9.93 -2.60
C ALA A 271 -7.77 8.85 -1.66
N SER A 272 -8.44 7.70 -1.57
CA SER A 272 -8.02 6.58 -0.74
C SER A 272 -6.68 5.98 -1.18
N SER A 273 -6.43 5.90 -2.49
CA SER A 273 -5.14 5.42 -3.02
C SER A 273 -4.00 6.36 -2.66
N GLY A 274 -4.19 7.68 -2.78
CA GLY A 274 -3.21 8.66 -2.32
C GLY A 274 -2.94 8.60 -0.81
N GLY A 275 -3.90 8.14 -0.01
CA GLY A 275 -3.78 8.08 1.45
C GLY A 275 -2.62 7.22 1.93
N ALA A 276 -2.36 6.11 1.26
CA ALA A 276 -1.21 5.26 1.61
C ALA A 276 0.16 5.88 1.28
N LEU A 277 0.20 7.00 0.55
CA LEU A 277 1.41 7.79 0.31
C LEU A 277 1.59 8.89 1.37
N MET A 278 0.57 9.16 2.18
CA MET A 278 0.54 10.28 3.13
C MET A 278 1.28 9.93 4.42
N PRO A 279 2.36 10.66 4.79
CA PRO A 279 2.99 10.51 6.09
C PRO A 279 2.04 10.86 7.25
N PRO A 280 2.30 10.38 8.48
CA PRO A 280 3.53 9.70 8.92
C PRO A 280 3.51 8.17 8.85
N ILE A 281 2.35 7.48 8.76
CA ILE A 281 2.31 6.02 8.81
C ILE A 281 2.58 5.43 7.43
N MET A 282 1.90 5.94 6.38
CA MET A 282 2.09 5.47 4.99
C MET A 282 1.64 3.99 4.81
N GLY A 283 1.75 3.49 3.59
CA GLY A 283 1.52 2.08 3.30
C GLY A 283 2.72 1.18 3.64
N ALA A 284 2.48 -0.13 3.73
CA ALA A 284 3.50 -1.11 4.09
C ALA A 284 4.78 -1.08 3.22
N GLY A 285 4.68 -0.61 1.97
CA GLY A 285 5.85 -0.42 1.09
C GLY A 285 6.88 0.58 1.62
N ALA A 286 6.46 1.59 2.39
CA ALA A 286 7.40 2.54 3.00
C ALA A 286 8.32 1.87 4.03
N TYR A 287 7.84 0.86 4.75
CA TYR A 287 8.67 0.09 5.69
C TYR A 287 9.59 -0.90 4.97
N MET A 288 9.14 -1.42 3.83
CA MET A 288 10.00 -2.27 2.98
C MET A 288 11.17 -1.51 2.39
N MET A 289 11.04 -0.18 2.19
CA MET A 289 12.14 0.68 1.78
C MET A 289 13.31 0.68 2.77
N LEU A 290 13.04 0.50 4.07
CA LEU A 290 14.09 0.45 5.10
C LEU A 290 15.05 -0.72 4.92
N GLU A 291 14.56 -1.81 4.33
CA GLU A 291 15.31 -3.05 4.15
C GLU A 291 15.89 -3.20 2.74
N LEU A 292 15.37 -2.45 1.76
CA LEU A 292 15.71 -2.61 0.35
C LEU A 292 16.60 -1.50 -0.22
N ILE A 293 16.60 -0.31 0.42
CA ILE A 293 17.38 0.82 -0.10
C ILE A 293 18.81 0.75 0.40
N GLU A 294 19.76 0.78 -0.52
CA GLU A 294 21.20 0.89 -0.25
C GLU A 294 21.73 2.22 -0.82
N PRO A 295 22.52 3.00 -0.05
CA PRO A 295 22.79 2.83 1.38
C PRO A 295 21.53 3.00 2.25
N SER A 296 21.52 2.35 3.41
CA SER A 296 20.36 2.31 4.30
C SER A 296 19.82 3.70 4.66
N VAL A 297 18.51 3.84 4.61
CA VAL A 297 17.79 5.08 4.93
C VAL A 297 17.00 4.94 6.23
N THR A 298 16.81 6.06 6.94
CA THR A 298 15.94 6.09 8.11
C THR A 298 14.48 6.33 7.70
N TYR A 299 13.56 5.87 8.53
CA TYR A 299 12.12 6.12 8.28
C TYR A 299 11.78 7.61 8.24
N LEU A 300 12.46 8.42 9.04
CA LEU A 300 12.29 9.88 9.01
C LEU A 300 12.72 10.50 7.67
N GLN A 301 13.75 9.95 7.01
CA GLN A 301 14.14 10.39 5.66
C GLN A 301 13.06 10.03 4.63
N ILE A 302 12.47 8.84 4.72
CA ILE A 302 11.34 8.44 3.85
C ILE A 302 10.16 9.38 4.06
N ILE A 303 9.76 9.65 5.31
CA ILE A 303 8.70 10.61 5.65
C ILE A 303 8.98 11.98 5.04
N LYS A 304 10.18 12.54 5.26
CA LYS A 304 10.56 13.85 4.73
C LYS A 304 10.43 13.91 3.22
N SER A 305 10.88 12.88 2.52
CA SER A 305 10.82 12.82 1.07
C SER A 305 9.40 12.60 0.53
N ALA A 306 8.52 11.97 1.29
CA ALA A 306 7.14 11.72 0.87
C ALA A 306 6.20 12.92 1.09
N ILE A 307 6.53 13.86 2.00
CA ILE A 307 5.64 14.98 2.38
C ILE A 307 5.26 15.85 1.19
N VAL A 308 6.25 16.34 0.43
CA VAL A 308 6.00 17.27 -0.68
C VAL A 308 5.18 16.60 -1.78
N PRO A 309 5.55 15.40 -2.30
CA PRO A 309 4.73 14.68 -3.26
C PRO A 309 3.31 14.39 -2.77
N ALA A 310 3.12 14.02 -1.51
CA ALA A 310 1.80 13.77 -0.94
C ALA A 310 0.94 15.05 -0.92
N ILE A 311 1.49 16.18 -0.47
CA ILE A 311 0.80 17.48 -0.49
C ILE A 311 0.44 17.86 -1.94
N LEU A 312 1.34 17.68 -2.90
CA LEU A 312 1.09 17.97 -4.31
C LEU A 312 -0.05 17.10 -4.86
N TYR A 313 -0.07 15.81 -4.52
CA TYR A 313 -1.13 14.88 -4.93
C TYR A 313 -2.51 15.36 -4.45
N TYR A 314 -2.64 15.65 -3.14
CA TYR A 314 -3.91 16.09 -2.58
C TYR A 314 -4.30 17.50 -3.02
N THR A 315 -3.34 18.41 -3.21
CA THR A 315 -3.60 19.74 -3.78
C THR A 315 -4.18 19.62 -5.20
N ALA A 316 -3.58 18.79 -6.04
CA ALA A 316 -4.09 18.57 -7.39
C ALA A 316 -5.48 17.90 -7.38
N LEU A 317 -5.69 16.91 -6.53
CA LEU A 317 -7.00 16.23 -6.43
C LEU A 317 -8.09 17.19 -5.94
N LEU A 318 -7.79 18.05 -4.95
CA LEU A 318 -8.68 19.12 -4.50
C LEU A 318 -9.03 20.11 -5.61
N LEU A 319 -8.03 20.50 -6.44
CA LEU A 319 -8.26 21.37 -7.59
C LEU A 319 -9.11 20.68 -8.67
N ILE A 320 -8.83 19.41 -8.98
CA ILE A 320 -9.63 18.63 -9.95
C ILE A 320 -11.09 18.58 -9.51
N VAL A 321 -11.34 18.24 -8.24
CA VAL A 321 -12.68 18.16 -7.68
C VAL A 321 -13.35 19.53 -7.64
N HIS A 322 -12.62 20.60 -7.34
CA HIS A 322 -13.11 21.98 -7.35
C HIS A 322 -13.60 22.38 -8.75
N PHE A 323 -12.76 22.23 -9.78
CA PHE A 323 -13.14 22.58 -11.15
C PHE A 323 -14.24 21.64 -11.70
N TYR A 324 -14.22 20.36 -11.33
CA TYR A 324 -15.28 19.44 -11.71
C TYR A 324 -16.64 19.83 -11.10
N SER A 325 -16.66 20.27 -9.85
CA SER A 325 -17.87 20.75 -9.16
C SER A 325 -18.41 22.03 -9.79
N HIS A 326 -17.54 22.96 -10.19
CA HIS A 326 -17.95 24.13 -10.95
C HIS A 326 -18.57 23.76 -12.30
N ARG A 327 -18.01 22.77 -12.99
CA ARG A 327 -18.59 22.21 -14.22
C ARG A 327 -20.01 21.67 -13.99
N LEU A 328 -20.21 20.91 -12.91
CA LEU A 328 -21.52 20.38 -12.56
C LEU A 328 -22.52 21.49 -12.27
N LYS A 329 -22.12 22.51 -11.49
CA LYS A 329 -22.95 23.65 -11.18
C LYS A 329 -23.37 24.42 -12.45
N HIS A 330 -22.44 24.61 -13.39
CA HIS A 330 -22.72 25.27 -14.66
C HIS A 330 -23.69 24.47 -15.54
N ALA A 331 -23.58 23.14 -15.54
CA ALA A 331 -24.42 22.27 -16.38
C ALA A 331 -25.83 22.04 -15.81
N GLN A 332 -26.03 22.11 -14.49
CA GLN A 332 -27.30 21.77 -13.81
C GLN A 332 -28.06 22.99 -13.26
N GLY A 333 -27.56 24.20 -13.48
CA GLY A 333 -28.23 25.46 -13.09
C GLY A 333 -28.09 25.82 -11.62
N SER A 334 -28.47 25.10 -10.69
CA SER A 334 -28.19 25.24 -9.26
C SER A 334 -28.06 23.86 -8.67
N LEU A 335 -26.86 23.50 -8.26
CA LEU A 335 -26.69 22.32 -7.44
C LEU A 335 -27.47 22.49 -6.15
N VAL A 336 -28.18 21.41 -5.83
CA VAL A 336 -28.91 21.25 -4.59
C VAL A 336 -28.16 21.89 -3.43
N SER A 337 -28.90 22.74 -2.76
CA SER A 337 -28.53 23.49 -1.57
C SER A 337 -27.67 22.65 -0.62
N ASP A 338 -26.65 23.31 -0.17
CA ASP A 338 -25.99 23.15 1.09
C ASP A 338 -26.78 22.26 2.06
N LEU A 339 -26.26 21.05 2.24
CA LEU A 339 -26.64 20.20 3.36
C LEU A 339 -26.55 21.10 4.60
N THR A 340 -27.69 21.35 5.25
CA THR A 340 -27.72 22.09 6.50
C THR A 340 -26.66 21.54 7.45
N PRO A 341 -25.88 22.39 8.11
CA PRO A 341 -24.92 21.92 9.08
C PRO A 341 -25.64 21.06 10.11
N SER A 342 -25.15 19.86 10.35
CA SER A 342 -25.52 19.13 11.56
C SER A 342 -24.95 19.94 12.73
N THR A 343 -25.80 20.82 13.28
CA THR A 343 -25.45 21.79 14.32
C THR A 343 -25.28 21.18 15.70
N ASN A 344 -25.23 19.87 15.80
CA ASN A 344 -24.90 19.21 17.07
C ASN A 344 -23.38 19.08 17.19
N ASP A 345 -22.71 20.22 17.49
CA ASP A 345 -21.37 20.22 18.07
C ASP A 345 -21.44 19.61 19.47
N ALA A 346 -21.47 18.28 19.53
CA ALA A 346 -21.37 17.59 20.81
C ALA A 346 -19.99 17.88 21.40
N PRO A 347 -19.88 18.20 22.71
CA PRO A 347 -18.61 18.52 23.38
C PRO A 347 -17.56 17.41 23.27
N HIS A 348 -17.96 16.22 22.83
CA HIS A 348 -17.14 15.03 22.63
C HIS A 348 -16.14 15.15 21.47
N TYR A 349 -16.42 15.98 20.47
CA TYR A 349 -15.63 16.20 19.27
C TYR A 349 -14.20 16.69 19.57
N GLN A 350 -14.06 17.62 20.52
CA GLN A 350 -12.76 18.19 20.87
C GLN A 350 -11.83 17.17 21.52
N ALA A 351 -12.36 16.32 22.39
CA ALA A 351 -11.57 15.27 23.07
C ALA A 351 -11.02 14.24 22.09
N GLN A 352 -11.82 13.81 21.10
CA GLN A 352 -11.37 12.90 20.04
C GLN A 352 -10.26 13.52 19.19
N GLY A 353 -10.36 14.81 18.88
CA GLY A 353 -9.36 15.54 18.12
C GLY A 353 -8.04 15.70 18.86
N TRP A 354 -8.09 16.05 20.13
CA TRP A 354 -6.89 16.17 20.95
C TRP A 354 -6.13 14.85 21.04
N LEU A 355 -6.82 13.75 21.26
CA LEU A 355 -6.20 12.45 21.37
C LEU A 355 -5.55 12.02 20.04
N PHE A 356 -6.25 12.27 18.91
CA PHE A 356 -5.71 12.00 17.58
C PHE A 356 -4.42 12.79 17.30
N LEU A 357 -4.44 14.11 17.52
CA LEU A 357 -3.29 14.97 17.31
C LEU A 357 -2.13 14.63 18.25
N LEU A 358 -2.43 14.31 19.51
CA LEU A 358 -1.44 13.90 20.50
C LEU A 358 -0.76 12.58 20.10
N ALA A 359 -1.52 11.58 19.64
CA ALA A 359 -0.97 10.31 19.21
C ALA A 359 -0.01 10.48 18.02
N PHE A 360 -0.37 11.31 17.05
CA PHE A 360 0.52 11.65 15.91
C PHE A 360 1.76 12.43 16.35
N PHE A 361 1.57 13.41 17.22
CA PHE A 361 2.70 14.19 17.76
C PHE A 361 3.70 13.30 18.49
N ILE A 362 3.24 12.40 19.34
CA ILE A 362 4.09 11.45 20.08
C ILE A 362 4.84 10.52 19.12
N LEU A 363 4.15 9.99 18.10
CA LEU A 363 4.79 9.15 17.09
C LEU A 363 5.92 9.90 16.37
N ILE A 364 5.66 11.11 15.90
CA ILE A 364 6.67 11.93 15.22
C ILE A 364 7.80 12.31 16.18
N LEU A 365 7.48 12.64 17.42
CA LEU A 365 8.48 12.96 18.44
C LEU A 365 9.46 11.80 18.66
N PHE A 366 8.97 10.58 18.84
CA PHE A 366 9.85 9.42 19.01
C PHE A 366 10.70 9.13 17.77
N LEU A 367 10.17 9.35 16.56
CA LEU A 367 10.94 9.22 15.33
C LEU A 367 12.05 10.31 15.23
N ILE A 368 11.78 11.54 15.67
CA ILE A 368 12.78 12.62 15.73
C ILE A 368 13.84 12.30 16.78
N LEU A 369 13.46 11.71 17.90
CA LEU A 369 14.36 11.22 18.94
C LEU A 369 15.17 9.98 18.53
N LYS A 370 15.08 9.58 17.23
CA LYS A 370 15.83 8.46 16.63
C LYS A 370 15.49 7.08 17.19
N PHE A 371 14.28 6.89 17.74
CA PHE A 371 13.79 5.56 18.04
C PHE A 371 13.53 4.80 16.72
N THR A 372 13.70 3.49 16.75
CA THR A 372 13.31 2.63 15.62
C THR A 372 11.80 2.73 15.38
N PRO A 373 11.31 2.59 14.12
CA PRO A 373 9.88 2.75 13.83
C PRO A 373 8.97 1.86 14.67
N PHE A 374 9.35 0.59 14.91
CA PHE A 374 8.55 -0.32 15.72
C PHE A 374 8.49 0.10 17.20
N ARG A 375 9.59 0.59 17.79
CA ARG A 375 9.60 1.14 19.15
C ARG A 375 8.80 2.43 19.24
N ALA A 376 8.93 3.31 18.25
CA ALA A 376 8.20 4.57 18.20
C ALA A 376 6.68 4.32 18.18
N VAL A 377 6.20 3.39 17.35
CA VAL A 377 4.77 3.07 17.30
C VAL A 377 4.27 2.32 18.54
N SER A 378 5.06 1.41 19.10
CA SER A 378 4.69 0.69 20.32
C SER A 378 4.56 1.61 21.52
N LEU A 379 5.51 2.54 21.71
CA LEU A 379 5.43 3.57 22.74
C LEU A 379 4.25 4.50 22.49
N SER A 380 4.04 4.95 21.25
CA SER A 380 2.90 5.80 20.89
C SER A 380 1.57 5.11 21.16
N LEU A 381 1.48 3.80 20.93
CA LEU A 381 0.30 3.01 21.28
C LEU A 381 0.03 3.03 22.78
N ILE A 382 1.05 2.79 23.62
CA ILE A 382 0.95 2.82 25.07
C ILE A 382 0.49 4.20 25.55
N PHE A 383 1.15 5.27 25.07
CA PHE A 383 0.77 6.66 25.42
C PHE A 383 -0.65 7.00 24.96
N THR A 384 -1.06 6.53 23.78
CA THR A 384 -2.44 6.74 23.29
C THR A 384 -3.46 6.04 24.17
N LEU A 385 -3.18 4.79 24.61
CA LEU A 385 -4.04 4.06 25.54
C LEU A 385 -4.15 4.77 26.88
N MET A 386 -3.05 5.25 27.44
CA MET A 386 -3.05 6.03 28.70
C MET A 386 -3.83 7.35 28.52
N ALA A 387 -3.58 8.09 27.46
CA ALA A 387 -4.25 9.36 27.17
C ALA A 387 -5.75 9.17 26.88
N SER A 388 -6.16 8.04 26.31
CA SER A 388 -7.57 7.73 26.09
C SER A 388 -8.38 7.64 27.38
N CYS A 389 -7.73 7.29 28.50
CA CYS A 389 -8.38 7.21 29.81
C CYS A 389 -8.71 8.56 30.44
N ILE A 390 -8.12 9.67 29.94
CA ILE A 390 -8.31 11.02 30.50
C ILE A 390 -9.74 11.51 30.26
N SER A 391 -10.32 11.19 29.09
CA SER A 391 -11.66 11.64 28.74
C SER A 391 -12.63 10.47 28.66
N PRO A 392 -13.82 10.54 29.27
CA PRO A 392 -14.85 9.49 29.16
C PRO A 392 -15.25 9.19 27.72
N HIS A 393 -15.12 10.16 26.81
CA HIS A 393 -15.54 10.06 25.40
C HIS A 393 -14.50 9.41 24.47
N THR A 394 -13.27 9.28 24.94
CA THR A 394 -12.18 8.62 24.22
C THR A 394 -11.72 7.34 24.90
N ARG A 395 -12.29 7.06 26.09
CA ARG A 395 -11.92 5.90 26.90
C ARG A 395 -12.26 4.61 26.18
N LEU A 396 -11.24 3.81 25.92
CA LEU A 396 -11.39 2.48 25.35
C LEU A 396 -11.79 1.47 26.42
N THR A 397 -12.82 0.71 26.12
CA THR A 397 -13.20 -0.46 26.95
C THR A 397 -12.34 -1.66 26.57
N PHE A 398 -12.30 -2.67 27.43
CA PHE A 398 -11.63 -3.94 27.10
C PHE A 398 -12.21 -4.58 25.83
N HIS A 399 -13.51 -4.40 25.59
CA HIS A 399 -14.18 -4.90 24.39
C HIS A 399 -13.71 -4.15 23.14
N ASP A 400 -13.54 -2.82 23.20
CA ASP A 400 -13.02 -2.02 22.09
C ASP A 400 -11.58 -2.43 21.72
N LEU A 401 -10.77 -2.76 22.72
CA LEU A 401 -9.41 -3.23 22.51
C LEU A 401 -9.40 -4.62 21.83
N LEU A 402 -10.26 -5.53 22.29
CA LEU A 402 -10.43 -6.84 21.64
C LEU A 402 -10.91 -6.70 20.20
N ASP A 403 -11.84 -5.79 19.94
CA ASP A 403 -12.31 -5.50 18.58
C ASP A 403 -11.18 -4.94 17.70
N ALA A 404 -10.35 -4.02 18.24
CA ALA A 404 -9.18 -3.52 17.53
C ALA A 404 -8.19 -4.63 17.21
N PHE A 405 -7.95 -5.56 18.14
CA PHE A 405 -7.12 -6.75 17.92
C PHE A 405 -7.71 -7.67 16.84
N MET A 406 -9.02 -7.93 16.88
CA MET A 406 -9.70 -8.73 15.86
C MET A 406 -9.60 -8.10 14.47
N LYS A 407 -9.87 -6.80 14.37
CA LYS A 407 -9.74 -6.06 13.10
C LYS A 407 -8.31 -6.08 12.58
N THR A 408 -7.33 -5.92 13.48
CA THR A 408 -5.90 -6.00 13.14
C THR A 408 -5.53 -7.38 12.63
N ALA A 409 -5.88 -8.44 13.36
CA ALA A 409 -5.57 -9.81 12.97
C ALA A 409 -6.19 -10.18 11.61
N THR A 410 -7.44 -9.79 11.37
CA THR A 410 -8.13 -10.04 10.10
C THR A 410 -7.43 -9.33 8.94
N SER A 411 -7.08 -8.05 9.11
CA SER A 411 -6.37 -7.28 8.07
C SER A 411 -4.93 -7.77 7.88
N ALA A 412 -4.24 -8.09 8.98
CA ALA A 412 -2.85 -8.54 8.93
C ALA A 412 -2.71 -9.97 8.39
N ALA A 413 -3.64 -10.87 8.67
CA ALA A 413 -3.57 -12.26 8.20
C ALA A 413 -3.45 -12.34 6.67
N SER A 414 -4.23 -11.53 5.94
CA SER A 414 -4.12 -11.48 4.49
C SER A 414 -2.77 -10.92 3.99
N LEU A 415 -2.20 -9.95 4.72
CA LEU A 415 -0.89 -9.40 4.41
C LEU A 415 0.24 -10.38 4.76
N ILE A 416 0.11 -11.13 5.85
CA ILE A 416 1.07 -12.18 6.27
C ILE A 416 1.14 -13.28 5.22
N THR A 417 -0.02 -13.82 4.82
CA THR A 417 -0.08 -14.89 3.81
C THR A 417 0.39 -14.41 2.44
N ALA A 418 0.07 -13.17 2.09
CA ALA A 418 0.58 -12.54 0.89
C ALA A 418 2.11 -12.38 0.93
N ALA A 419 2.67 -11.89 2.04
CA ALA A 419 4.13 -11.74 2.20
C ALA A 419 4.85 -13.10 2.17
N ALA A 420 4.28 -14.13 2.81
CA ALA A 420 4.80 -15.49 2.75
C ALA A 420 4.83 -16.02 1.31
N CYS A 421 3.75 -15.83 0.54
CA CYS A 421 3.66 -16.24 -0.86
C CYS A 421 4.63 -15.46 -1.77
N VAL A 422 4.78 -14.15 -1.56
CA VAL A 422 5.80 -13.35 -2.27
C VAL A 422 7.20 -13.83 -1.93
N GLY A 423 7.44 -14.26 -0.69
CA GLY A 423 8.70 -14.88 -0.29
C GLY A 423 9.08 -16.06 -1.20
N ILE A 424 8.10 -16.88 -1.66
CA ILE A 424 8.34 -17.94 -2.64
C ILE A 424 8.91 -17.36 -3.93
N VAL A 425 8.29 -16.30 -4.47
CA VAL A 425 8.75 -15.65 -5.71
C VAL A 425 10.17 -15.08 -5.53
N LEU A 426 10.39 -14.37 -4.43
CA LEU A 426 11.71 -13.76 -4.13
C LEU A 426 12.79 -14.81 -3.98
N GLY A 427 12.49 -15.94 -3.29
CA GLY A 427 13.40 -17.07 -3.18
C GLY A 427 13.79 -17.65 -4.53
N MET A 428 12.83 -17.76 -5.47
CA MET A 428 13.10 -18.22 -6.84
C MET A 428 13.90 -17.20 -7.64
N VAL A 429 13.59 -15.92 -7.55
CA VAL A 429 14.32 -14.82 -8.20
C VAL A 429 15.79 -14.82 -7.77
N THR A 430 16.04 -14.92 -6.48
CA THR A 430 17.39 -14.97 -5.92
C THR A 430 18.12 -16.23 -6.37
N GLN A 431 17.46 -17.39 -6.38
CA GLN A 431 18.05 -18.68 -6.76
C GLN A 431 18.41 -18.75 -8.26
N THR A 432 17.55 -18.21 -9.13
CA THR A 432 17.75 -18.23 -10.59
C THR A 432 18.65 -17.11 -11.10
N GLY A 433 18.83 -16.06 -10.30
CA GLY A 433 19.59 -14.87 -10.69
C GLY A 433 18.89 -14.00 -11.74
N VAL A 434 17.59 -14.21 -11.99
CA VAL A 434 16.87 -13.43 -13.01
C VAL A 434 16.81 -11.93 -12.66
N GLY A 435 16.83 -11.60 -11.37
CA GLY A 435 16.86 -10.22 -10.90
C GLY A 435 18.12 -9.45 -11.29
N THR A 436 19.25 -10.13 -11.53
CA THR A 436 20.50 -9.50 -12.01
C THR A 436 20.58 -9.43 -13.53
N LYS A 437 19.95 -10.37 -14.24
CA LYS A 437 19.94 -10.42 -15.71
C LYS A 437 18.97 -9.43 -16.35
N LEU A 438 17.84 -9.16 -15.70
CA LEU A 438 16.84 -8.23 -16.22
C LEU A 438 17.40 -6.80 -16.43
N PRO A 439 18.20 -6.23 -15.49
CA PRO A 439 18.88 -4.98 -15.70
C PRO A 439 19.79 -4.93 -16.96
N GLU A 440 20.48 -6.00 -17.27
CA GLU A 440 21.38 -6.06 -18.44
C GLU A 440 20.65 -5.81 -19.76
N VAL A 441 19.39 -6.24 -19.88
CA VAL A 441 18.55 -6.00 -21.06
C VAL A 441 17.93 -4.60 -21.06
N LEU A 442 17.56 -4.09 -19.89
CA LEU A 442 16.89 -2.80 -19.77
C LEU A 442 17.86 -1.60 -19.76
N LEU A 443 19.09 -1.82 -19.32
CA LEU A 443 20.09 -0.75 -19.19
C LEU A 443 20.44 -0.04 -20.52
N PRO A 444 20.68 -0.74 -21.65
CA PRO A 444 20.91 -0.09 -22.94
C PRO A 444 19.75 0.80 -23.38
N MET A 445 18.51 0.43 -23.04
CA MET A 445 17.34 1.26 -23.31
C MET A 445 17.34 2.53 -22.44
N ALA A 446 17.81 2.43 -21.21
CA ALA A 446 17.92 3.54 -20.26
C ALA A 446 18.99 4.54 -20.68
N GLU A 447 20.08 4.09 -21.27
CA GLU A 447 21.16 4.93 -21.82
C GLU A 447 20.67 5.80 -22.96
N HIS A 448 19.79 5.28 -23.82
CA HIS A 448 19.20 6.02 -24.92
C HIS A 448 18.14 7.05 -24.47
N SER A 449 17.32 6.72 -23.47
CA SER A 449 16.27 7.60 -22.97
C SER A 449 15.82 7.24 -21.55
N ARG A 450 16.20 8.07 -20.56
CA ARG A 450 15.70 7.92 -19.17
C ARG A 450 14.18 7.95 -19.10
N LEU A 451 13.52 8.78 -19.92
CA LEU A 451 12.06 8.84 -19.93
C LEU A 451 11.43 7.51 -20.36
N LEU A 452 11.99 6.88 -21.42
CA LEU A 452 11.53 5.58 -21.90
C LEU A 452 11.73 4.49 -20.85
N ALA A 453 12.89 4.45 -20.18
CA ALA A 453 13.17 3.48 -19.13
C ALA A 453 12.18 3.61 -17.96
N PHE A 454 11.91 4.83 -17.48
CA PHE A 454 10.89 5.05 -16.45
C PHE A 454 9.47 4.77 -16.94
N ALA A 455 9.15 4.96 -18.22
CA ALA A 455 7.86 4.58 -18.80
C ALA A 455 7.68 3.06 -18.80
N LEU A 456 8.71 2.30 -19.16
CA LEU A 456 8.70 0.84 -19.10
C LEU A 456 8.60 0.34 -17.65
N LEU A 457 9.33 0.97 -16.73
CA LEU A 457 9.25 0.68 -15.30
C LEU A 457 7.83 0.93 -14.75
N MET A 458 7.22 2.06 -15.11
CA MET A 458 5.83 2.37 -14.78
C MET A 458 4.89 1.27 -15.27
N PHE A 459 4.98 0.94 -16.56
CA PHE A 459 4.11 -0.06 -17.18
C PHE A 459 4.28 -1.43 -16.52
N SER A 460 5.52 -1.87 -16.30
CA SER A 460 5.82 -3.13 -15.62
C SER A 460 5.29 -3.15 -14.18
N THR A 461 5.45 -2.03 -13.45
CA THR A 461 4.95 -1.92 -12.08
C THR A 461 3.43 -2.00 -12.02
N ILE A 462 2.73 -1.30 -12.91
CA ILE A 462 1.27 -1.35 -12.98
C ILE A 462 0.81 -2.76 -13.36
N LEU A 463 1.42 -3.38 -14.36
CA LEU A 463 1.06 -4.72 -14.83
C LEU A 463 1.22 -5.77 -13.72
N LEU A 464 2.37 -5.76 -13.03
CA LEU A 464 2.61 -6.64 -11.88
C LEU A 464 1.73 -6.30 -10.67
N GLY A 465 1.31 -5.04 -10.54
CA GLY A 465 0.43 -4.58 -9.47
C GLY A 465 -1.05 -4.87 -9.67
N LEU A 466 -1.47 -5.34 -10.86
CA LEU A 466 -2.89 -5.65 -11.11
C LEU A 466 -3.37 -6.78 -10.19
N GLY A 467 -4.28 -6.44 -9.28
CA GLY A 467 -4.88 -7.38 -8.35
C GLY A 467 -4.00 -7.80 -7.17
N LEU A 468 -2.85 -7.15 -6.96
CA LEU A 468 -2.00 -7.34 -5.80
C LEU A 468 -2.09 -6.15 -4.85
N PRO A 469 -1.96 -6.35 -3.52
CA PRO A 469 -1.73 -5.24 -2.59
C PRO A 469 -0.49 -4.43 -2.99
N SER A 470 -0.58 -3.10 -2.85
CA SER A 470 0.47 -2.18 -3.32
C SER A 470 1.86 -2.43 -2.72
N SER A 471 1.93 -2.84 -1.46
CA SER A 471 3.19 -3.19 -0.80
C SER A 471 3.85 -4.40 -1.43
N ILE A 472 3.07 -5.39 -1.84
CA ILE A 472 3.54 -6.60 -2.50
C ILE A 472 4.04 -6.29 -3.90
N CYS A 473 3.28 -5.49 -4.65
CA CYS A 473 3.71 -4.98 -5.95
C CYS A 473 5.05 -4.23 -5.83
N TYR A 474 5.15 -3.32 -4.86
CA TYR A 474 6.40 -2.59 -4.60
C TYR A 474 7.57 -3.56 -4.34
N LEU A 475 7.40 -4.53 -3.44
CA LEU A 475 8.45 -5.47 -3.07
C LEU A 475 8.94 -6.28 -4.27
N LEU A 476 8.01 -6.84 -5.06
CA LEU A 476 8.34 -7.59 -6.26
C LEU A 476 9.15 -6.74 -7.24
N VAL A 477 8.64 -5.57 -7.61
CA VAL A 477 9.29 -4.71 -8.59
C VAL A 477 10.63 -4.17 -8.07
N ALA A 478 10.70 -3.76 -6.82
CA ALA A 478 11.94 -3.26 -6.22
C ALA A 478 13.04 -4.32 -6.19
N THR A 479 12.70 -5.58 -5.95
CA THR A 479 13.67 -6.69 -5.97
C THR A 479 14.15 -7.00 -7.39
N PHE A 480 13.26 -6.92 -8.40
CA PHE A 480 13.65 -7.19 -9.78
C PHE A 480 14.47 -6.07 -10.42
N ILE A 481 14.13 -4.81 -10.12
CA ILE A 481 14.61 -3.65 -10.87
C ILE A 481 15.51 -2.75 -10.00
N GLY A 482 15.54 -2.96 -8.67
CA GLY A 482 16.39 -2.19 -7.76
C GLY A 482 17.84 -2.06 -8.25
N PRO A 483 18.54 -3.15 -8.60
CA PRO A 483 19.91 -3.09 -9.10
C PRO A 483 20.11 -2.26 -10.37
N MET A 484 19.07 -2.14 -11.22
CA MET A 484 19.11 -1.29 -12.41
C MET A 484 19.02 0.21 -12.05
N LEU A 485 18.21 0.54 -11.06
CA LEU A 485 17.97 1.94 -10.68
C LEU A 485 19.24 2.61 -10.14
N ASP A 486 20.10 1.86 -9.47
CA ASP A 486 21.41 2.34 -9.00
C ASP A 486 22.32 2.75 -10.16
N GLN A 487 22.27 2.00 -11.28
CA GLN A 487 23.04 2.29 -12.49
C GLN A 487 22.48 3.48 -13.30
N MET A 488 21.19 3.83 -13.15
CA MET A 488 20.57 4.98 -13.81
C MET A 488 20.91 6.34 -13.18
N GLN A 489 21.85 6.42 -12.25
CA GLN A 489 22.24 7.65 -11.54
C GLN A 489 21.05 8.40 -10.91
N THR A 490 20.01 7.67 -10.54
CA THR A 490 18.83 8.20 -9.85
C THR A 490 19.03 8.04 -8.36
N PRO A 491 18.70 9.05 -7.52
CA PRO A 491 18.74 8.85 -6.08
C PRO A 491 17.91 7.63 -5.67
N PRO A 492 18.46 6.66 -4.91
CA PRO A 492 17.77 5.41 -4.61
C PRO A 492 16.37 5.63 -4.03
N LEU A 493 16.23 6.57 -3.10
CA LEU A 493 14.94 6.90 -2.50
C LEU A 493 13.92 7.43 -3.53
N ALA A 494 14.35 8.19 -4.54
CA ALA A 494 13.47 8.65 -5.63
C ALA A 494 12.99 7.48 -6.50
N ALA A 495 13.89 6.56 -6.81
CA ALA A 495 13.59 5.38 -7.59
C ALA A 495 12.60 4.44 -6.86
N HIS A 496 12.83 4.18 -5.58
CA HIS A 496 11.94 3.35 -4.76
C HIS A 496 10.58 4.00 -4.54
N LEU A 497 10.51 5.32 -4.32
CA LEU A 497 9.25 6.06 -4.27
C LEU A 497 8.50 6.01 -5.60
N PHE A 498 9.20 6.03 -6.74
CA PHE A 498 8.59 5.87 -8.06
C PHE A 498 7.86 4.54 -8.20
N ILE A 499 8.52 3.44 -7.85
CA ILE A 499 7.90 2.10 -7.86
C ILE A 499 6.69 2.07 -6.90
N PHE A 500 6.84 2.61 -5.70
CA PHE A 500 5.77 2.61 -4.69
C PHE A 500 4.54 3.39 -5.17
N TYR A 501 4.74 4.55 -5.79
CA TYR A 501 3.65 5.33 -6.38
C TYR A 501 2.88 4.54 -7.44
N PHE A 502 3.57 3.85 -8.37
CA PHE A 502 2.88 3.08 -9.40
C PHE A 502 2.25 1.80 -8.86
N GLY A 503 2.80 1.19 -7.82
CA GLY A 503 2.14 0.13 -7.06
C GLY A 503 0.82 0.59 -6.44
N MET A 504 0.77 1.85 -5.95
CA MET A 504 -0.46 2.46 -5.45
C MET A 504 -1.44 2.80 -6.57
N MET A 505 -0.95 3.35 -7.68
CA MET A 505 -1.80 3.68 -8.83
C MET A 505 -2.41 2.45 -9.49
N ALA A 506 -1.79 1.28 -9.40
CA ALA A 506 -2.39 0.02 -9.85
C ALA A 506 -3.75 -0.28 -9.16
N MET A 507 -3.96 0.21 -7.91
CA MET A 507 -5.22 0.06 -7.18
C MET A 507 -6.41 0.80 -7.80
N VAL A 508 -6.16 1.77 -8.68
CA VAL A 508 -7.19 2.56 -9.39
C VAL A 508 -7.13 2.39 -10.91
N THR A 509 -6.20 1.59 -11.42
CA THR A 509 -6.00 1.39 -12.86
C THR A 509 -6.83 0.20 -13.37
N PRO A 510 -7.69 0.39 -14.38
CA PRO A 510 -8.35 -0.74 -15.03
C PRO A 510 -7.32 -1.74 -15.62
N PRO A 511 -7.64 -3.04 -15.72
CA PRO A 511 -8.94 -3.68 -15.51
C PRO A 511 -9.17 -4.22 -14.09
N VAL A 512 -8.22 -4.17 -13.16
CA VAL A 512 -8.31 -4.80 -11.82
C VAL A 512 -8.11 -3.76 -10.70
N ALA A 513 -8.80 -2.65 -10.78
CA ALA A 513 -8.71 -1.51 -9.87
C ALA A 513 -9.38 -1.80 -8.50
N LEU A 514 -8.73 -2.50 -7.58
CA LEU A 514 -9.34 -3.01 -6.34
C LEU A 514 -9.99 -1.90 -5.47
N ALA A 515 -9.33 -0.75 -5.29
CA ALA A 515 -9.90 0.36 -4.53
C ALA A 515 -11.13 0.96 -5.24
N ALA A 516 -11.08 1.08 -6.58
CA ALA A 516 -12.21 1.57 -7.36
C ALA A 516 -13.38 0.57 -7.37
N TYR A 517 -13.11 -0.72 -7.35
CA TYR A 517 -14.14 -1.75 -7.25
C TYR A 517 -14.83 -1.73 -5.89
N THR A 518 -14.07 -1.56 -4.81
CA THR A 518 -14.64 -1.38 -3.47
C THR A 518 -15.53 -0.14 -3.41
N ALA A 519 -15.06 1.00 -3.92
CA ALA A 519 -15.87 2.23 -4.00
C ALA A 519 -17.12 2.04 -4.87
N GLY A 520 -17.00 1.36 -6.01
CA GLY A 520 -18.09 1.07 -6.92
C GLY A 520 -19.17 0.18 -6.30
N ALA A 521 -18.78 -0.80 -5.49
CA ALA A 521 -19.69 -1.65 -4.74
C ALA A 521 -20.49 -0.84 -3.70
N ILE A 522 -19.82 0.05 -2.95
CA ILE A 522 -20.48 0.96 -1.98
C ILE A 522 -21.46 1.90 -2.71
N ALA A 523 -21.04 2.47 -3.84
CA ALA A 523 -21.86 3.37 -4.65
C ALA A 523 -23.00 2.68 -5.40
N LYS A 524 -23.05 1.34 -5.42
CA LYS A 524 -23.91 0.52 -6.28
C LYS A 524 -23.79 0.91 -7.75
N ALA A 525 -22.57 1.17 -8.22
CA ALA A 525 -22.23 1.68 -9.54
C ALA A 525 -21.51 0.62 -10.40
N ASN A 526 -21.49 0.84 -11.72
CA ASN A 526 -20.74 -0.05 -12.62
C ASN A 526 -19.24 0.01 -12.33
N LEU A 527 -18.63 -1.13 -12.02
CA LEU A 527 -17.25 -1.24 -11.56
C LEU A 527 -16.23 -0.72 -12.59
N MET A 528 -16.40 -1.08 -13.87
CA MET A 528 -15.49 -0.63 -14.94
C MET A 528 -15.58 0.89 -15.17
N ARG A 529 -16.78 1.46 -15.16
CA ARG A 529 -16.95 2.92 -15.28
C ARG A 529 -16.41 3.65 -14.06
N THR A 530 -16.52 3.05 -12.88
CA THR A 530 -15.95 3.59 -11.65
C THR A 530 -14.42 3.56 -11.70
N SER A 531 -13.80 2.49 -12.18
CA SER A 531 -12.35 2.41 -12.30
C SER A 531 -11.80 3.40 -13.34
N LEU A 532 -12.50 3.63 -14.46
CA LEU A 532 -12.14 4.68 -15.42
C LEU A 532 -12.26 6.09 -14.83
N ALA A 533 -13.28 6.32 -14.00
CA ALA A 533 -13.41 7.58 -13.27
C ALA A 533 -12.27 7.74 -12.23
N ALA A 534 -11.99 6.71 -11.44
CA ALA A 534 -10.89 6.72 -10.46
C ALA A 534 -9.54 6.97 -11.14
N PHE A 535 -9.25 6.27 -12.22
CA PHE A 535 -8.05 6.47 -13.03
C PHE A 535 -7.92 7.94 -13.50
N ARG A 536 -9.02 8.52 -14.00
CA ARG A 536 -9.04 9.92 -14.45
C ARG A 536 -8.71 10.89 -13.30
N PHE A 537 -9.30 10.74 -12.13
CA PHE A 537 -9.03 11.60 -10.97
C PHE A 537 -7.62 11.37 -10.41
N ALA A 538 -7.10 10.16 -10.51
CA ALA A 538 -5.76 9.79 -10.05
C ALA A 538 -4.61 10.11 -11.02
N LEU A 539 -4.88 10.69 -12.22
CA LEU A 539 -3.86 11.00 -13.24
C LEU A 539 -2.67 11.82 -12.70
N VAL A 540 -2.90 12.65 -11.69
CA VAL A 540 -1.81 13.37 -11.01
C VAL A 540 -0.80 12.40 -10.38
N GLY A 541 -1.25 11.26 -9.85
CA GLY A 541 -0.40 10.22 -9.28
C GLY A 541 0.48 9.52 -10.32
N PHE A 542 0.16 9.62 -11.61
CA PHE A 542 1.00 9.15 -12.72
C PHE A 542 2.03 10.19 -13.16
N ALA A 543 1.75 11.47 -12.97
CA ALA A 543 2.65 12.56 -13.35
C ALA A 543 3.70 12.87 -12.29
N LEU A 544 3.34 12.82 -11.00
CA LEU A 544 4.21 13.15 -9.87
C LEU A 544 5.48 12.29 -9.76
N PRO A 545 5.45 10.95 -9.99
CA PRO A 545 6.66 10.15 -9.97
C PRO A 545 7.71 10.61 -10.97
N TYR A 546 7.30 10.98 -12.17
CA TYR A 546 8.21 11.57 -13.14
C TYR A 546 8.74 12.92 -12.66
N ALA A 547 7.88 13.75 -12.06
CA ALA A 547 8.32 15.04 -11.53
C ALA A 547 9.47 14.89 -10.55
N PHE A 548 9.36 14.04 -9.53
CA PHE A 548 10.40 13.93 -8.51
C PHE A 548 11.62 13.08 -8.93
N VAL A 549 11.50 12.15 -9.88
CA VAL A 549 12.66 11.43 -10.43
C VAL A 549 13.53 12.34 -11.28
N PHE A 550 12.92 13.24 -12.06
CA PHE A 550 13.65 14.23 -12.85
C PHE A 550 14.06 15.46 -12.03
N ASN A 551 13.34 15.76 -10.94
CA ASN A 551 13.61 16.87 -10.02
C ASN A 551 13.64 16.37 -8.56
N PRO A 552 14.75 15.73 -8.09
CA PRO A 552 14.86 15.18 -6.75
C PRO A 552 14.69 16.21 -5.63
N GLU A 553 14.80 17.50 -5.95
CA GLU A 553 14.53 18.60 -5.01
C GLU A 553 13.09 18.58 -4.49
N LEU A 554 12.14 17.96 -5.21
CA LEU A 554 10.77 17.73 -4.76
C LEU A 554 10.68 16.71 -3.61
N LEU A 555 11.71 15.88 -3.46
CA LEU A 555 11.85 14.94 -2.33
C LEU A 555 12.67 15.53 -1.17
N LEU A 556 12.93 16.84 -1.20
CA LEU A 556 13.84 17.52 -0.27
C LEU A 556 15.27 16.95 -0.31
N ILE A 557 15.65 16.34 -1.44
CA ILE A 557 17.01 15.85 -1.72
C ILE A 557 17.69 16.88 -2.61
N SER A 558 18.59 17.68 -2.03
CA SER A 558 19.36 18.67 -2.79
C SER A 558 20.81 18.25 -2.87
N LYS A 559 21.34 18.10 -4.09
CA LYS A 559 22.78 17.88 -4.32
C LYS A 559 23.62 19.13 -4.01
N ASP A 560 23.05 20.31 -4.27
CA ASP A 560 23.77 21.60 -4.21
C ASP A 560 23.49 22.38 -2.90
N GLY A 561 22.63 21.86 -2.01
CA GLY A 561 22.21 22.56 -0.78
C GLY A 561 21.46 23.88 -1.02
N ASN A 562 21.07 24.19 -2.26
CA ASN A 562 20.45 25.46 -2.63
C ASN A 562 18.94 25.46 -2.31
N LEU A 563 18.59 25.98 -1.14
CA LEU A 563 17.21 26.07 -0.66
C LEU A 563 16.31 26.91 -1.60
N LEU A 564 16.84 28.00 -2.18
CA LEU A 564 16.06 28.85 -3.09
C LEU A 564 15.65 28.09 -4.35
N LYS A 565 16.57 27.33 -4.95
CA LYS A 565 16.30 26.47 -6.12
C LYS A 565 15.20 25.45 -5.81
N MET A 566 15.25 24.85 -4.64
CA MET A 566 14.25 23.90 -4.16
C MET A 566 12.87 24.54 -4.01
N ILE A 567 12.78 25.69 -3.35
CA ILE A 567 11.53 26.44 -3.17
C ILE A 567 10.92 26.85 -4.52
N VAL A 568 11.74 27.36 -5.44
CA VAL A 568 11.28 27.74 -6.79
C VAL A 568 10.73 26.54 -7.54
N LYS A 569 11.41 25.39 -7.53
CA LYS A 569 10.92 24.17 -8.20
C LYS A 569 9.62 23.65 -7.60
N ILE A 570 9.50 23.64 -6.26
CA ILE A 570 8.25 23.27 -5.59
C ILE A 570 7.13 24.23 -5.99
N GLY A 571 7.40 25.55 -6.00
CA GLY A 571 6.42 26.56 -6.41
C GLY A 571 5.94 26.38 -7.86
N LEU A 572 6.86 26.17 -8.80
CA LEU A 572 6.52 25.89 -10.21
C LEU A 572 5.71 24.59 -10.36
N THR A 573 6.05 23.58 -9.57
CA THR A 573 5.30 22.31 -9.55
C THR A 573 3.88 22.51 -9.01
N ILE A 574 3.70 23.26 -7.91
CA ILE A 574 2.36 23.60 -7.37
C ILE A 574 1.55 24.35 -8.45
N PHE A 575 2.17 25.31 -9.11
CA PHE A 575 1.49 26.07 -10.17
C PHE A 575 1.05 25.16 -11.34
N SER A 576 1.87 24.18 -11.72
CA SER A 576 1.52 23.23 -12.79
C SER A 576 0.35 22.31 -12.44
N MET A 577 -0.03 22.20 -11.16
CA MET A 577 -1.24 21.45 -10.75
C MET A 577 -2.54 22.12 -11.23
N ILE A 578 -2.55 23.44 -11.43
CA ILE A 578 -3.74 24.18 -11.91
C ILE A 578 -4.10 23.78 -13.34
N PRO A 579 -3.20 23.90 -14.36
CA PRO A 579 -3.51 23.47 -15.72
C PRO A 579 -3.76 21.97 -15.82
N LEU A 580 -3.07 21.15 -15.03
CA LEU A 580 -3.34 19.72 -14.94
C LEU A 580 -4.77 19.45 -14.44
N ALA A 581 -5.18 20.13 -13.39
CA ALA A 581 -6.50 19.96 -12.79
C ALA A 581 -7.62 20.45 -13.72
N THR A 582 -7.47 21.62 -14.35
CA THR A 582 -8.45 22.16 -15.30
C THR A 582 -8.58 21.28 -16.54
N GLY A 583 -7.48 20.77 -17.07
CA GLY A 583 -7.47 19.84 -18.21
C GLY A 583 -8.18 18.51 -17.88
N ILE A 584 -7.92 17.93 -16.71
CA ILE A 584 -8.58 16.70 -16.25
C ILE A 584 -10.07 16.94 -15.98
N ALA A 585 -10.44 18.01 -15.26
CA ALA A 585 -11.82 18.38 -14.98
C ALA A 585 -12.60 18.70 -16.26
N GLY A 586 -11.90 19.30 -17.26
CA GLY A 586 -12.50 19.76 -18.50
C GLY A 586 -13.27 21.08 -18.36
N PHE A 587 -12.93 21.86 -17.33
CA PHE A 587 -13.57 23.12 -16.99
C PHE A 587 -12.56 24.06 -16.29
N ALA A 588 -12.59 25.32 -16.64
CA ALA A 588 -11.89 26.39 -15.93
C ALA A 588 -12.91 27.44 -15.46
N ARG A 589 -13.33 28.35 -16.31
CA ARG A 589 -14.46 29.28 -16.14
C ARG A 589 -15.64 28.86 -17.04
N SER A 590 -15.32 28.27 -18.17
CA SER A 590 -16.24 27.66 -19.13
C SER A 590 -15.80 26.23 -19.46
N GLU A 591 -16.59 25.47 -20.23
CA GLU A 591 -16.21 24.15 -20.70
C GLU A 591 -15.03 24.23 -21.68
N LEU A 592 -14.01 23.39 -21.44
CA LEU A 592 -12.81 23.31 -22.28
C LEU A 592 -12.99 22.29 -23.40
N THR A 593 -12.65 22.66 -24.62
CA THR A 593 -12.59 21.72 -25.74
C THR A 593 -11.52 20.65 -25.53
N LEU A 594 -11.68 19.49 -26.15
CA LEU A 594 -10.74 18.36 -25.98
C LEU A 594 -9.28 18.77 -26.31
N GLY A 595 -9.07 19.57 -27.37
CA GLY A 595 -7.74 20.06 -27.74
C GLY A 595 -7.09 20.90 -26.65
N PHE A 596 -7.83 21.83 -26.04
CA PHE A 596 -7.34 22.63 -24.92
C PHE A 596 -7.02 21.79 -23.68
N ARG A 597 -7.86 20.80 -23.39
CA ARG A 597 -7.63 19.89 -22.26
C ARG A 597 -6.33 19.10 -22.42
N VAL A 598 -6.11 18.53 -23.62
CA VAL A 598 -4.89 17.78 -23.92
C VAL A 598 -3.67 18.70 -23.87
N ALA A 599 -3.76 19.90 -24.45
CA ALA A 599 -2.67 20.89 -24.43
C ALA A 599 -2.28 21.30 -22.99
N LEU A 600 -3.27 21.55 -22.10
CA LEU A 600 -3.01 21.91 -20.71
C LEU A 600 -2.37 20.77 -19.92
N VAL A 601 -2.81 19.51 -20.13
CA VAL A 601 -2.22 18.34 -19.49
C VAL A 601 -0.79 18.10 -19.96
N LEU A 602 -0.54 18.21 -21.27
CA LEU A 602 0.80 18.05 -21.83
C LEU A 602 1.74 19.18 -21.39
N ALA A 603 1.28 20.42 -21.35
CA ALA A 603 2.06 21.55 -20.85
C ALA A 603 2.40 21.38 -19.36
N ALA A 604 1.43 20.97 -18.54
CA ALA A 604 1.69 20.66 -17.13
C ALA A 604 2.73 19.54 -16.98
N PHE A 605 2.60 18.45 -17.74
CA PHE A 605 3.55 17.35 -17.72
C PHE A 605 4.96 17.79 -18.15
N LEU A 606 5.07 18.67 -19.15
CA LEU A 606 6.36 19.24 -19.58
C LEU A 606 7.02 20.05 -18.45
N VAL A 607 6.24 20.84 -17.69
CA VAL A 607 6.77 21.56 -16.52
C VAL A 607 7.28 20.57 -15.47
N LEU A 608 6.53 19.48 -15.22
CA LEU A 608 6.86 18.48 -14.20
C LEU A 608 8.15 17.71 -14.53
N VAL A 609 8.34 17.34 -15.78
CA VAL A 609 9.49 16.51 -16.24
C VAL A 609 10.73 17.36 -16.54
N SER A 610 10.57 18.65 -16.85
CA SER A 610 11.70 19.51 -17.19
C SER A 610 12.64 19.72 -15.99
N THR A 611 13.93 19.51 -16.23
CA THR A 611 14.97 19.74 -15.22
C THR A 611 15.46 21.19 -15.19
N LYS A 612 15.24 21.94 -16.28
CA LYS A 612 15.73 23.32 -16.45
C LYS A 612 14.65 24.32 -16.05
N ILE A 613 14.91 25.13 -15.02
CA ILE A 613 13.97 26.12 -14.46
C ILE A 613 13.48 27.10 -15.55
N TRP A 614 14.36 27.55 -16.44
CA TRP A 614 13.97 28.51 -17.49
C TRP A 614 12.92 27.93 -18.46
N ILE A 615 13.02 26.63 -18.80
CA ILE A 615 11.98 25.95 -19.61
C ILE A 615 10.66 25.90 -18.85
N GLN A 616 10.70 25.55 -17.56
CA GLN A 616 9.53 25.53 -16.69
C GLN A 616 8.85 26.92 -16.65
N MET A 617 9.64 27.99 -16.50
CA MET A 617 9.12 29.37 -16.48
C MET A 617 8.49 29.79 -17.81
N ILE A 618 9.10 29.44 -18.96
CA ILE A 618 8.54 29.71 -20.28
C ILE A 618 7.20 29.00 -20.47
N VAL A 619 7.12 27.72 -20.14
CA VAL A 619 5.88 26.94 -20.28
C VAL A 619 4.79 27.48 -19.36
N VAL A 620 5.15 27.85 -18.14
CA VAL A 620 4.22 28.52 -17.19
C VAL A 620 3.72 29.85 -17.76
N GLY A 621 4.60 30.66 -18.37
CA GLY A 621 4.21 31.89 -19.06
C GLY A 621 3.24 31.65 -20.22
N ILE A 622 3.46 30.60 -21.01
CA ILE A 622 2.55 30.18 -22.08
C ILE A 622 1.18 29.77 -21.51
N ILE A 623 1.16 28.98 -20.45
CA ILE A 623 -0.09 28.56 -19.78
C ILE A 623 -0.88 29.77 -19.28
N ILE A 624 -0.21 30.75 -18.66
CA ILE A 624 -0.83 32.01 -18.23
C ILE A 624 -1.40 32.77 -19.42
N GLY A 625 -0.62 32.89 -20.52
CA GLY A 625 -1.05 33.54 -21.76
C GLY A 625 -2.31 32.90 -22.35
N ILE A 626 -2.32 31.58 -22.45
CA ILE A 626 -3.50 30.80 -22.91
C ILE A 626 -4.70 31.01 -21.96
N GLY A 627 -4.47 31.01 -20.65
CA GLY A 627 -5.51 31.28 -19.65
C GLY A 627 -6.12 32.68 -19.80
N ILE A 628 -5.31 33.71 -20.04
CA ILE A 628 -5.76 35.09 -20.26
C ILE A 628 -6.57 35.21 -21.55
N ILE A 629 -6.11 34.57 -22.66
CA ILE A 629 -6.84 34.56 -23.94
C ILE A 629 -8.21 33.89 -23.76
N HIS A 630 -8.25 32.73 -23.12
CA HIS A 630 -9.51 32.04 -22.85
C HIS A 630 -10.43 32.83 -21.91
N TRP A 631 -9.85 33.60 -20.97
CA TRP A 631 -10.60 34.47 -20.05
C TRP A 631 -11.22 35.68 -20.77
N ARG A 632 -10.56 36.21 -21.82
CA ARG A 632 -11.08 37.33 -22.61
C ARG A 632 -12.11 36.92 -23.67
N SER A 633 -12.07 35.67 -24.12
CA SER A 633 -12.98 35.13 -25.15
C SER A 633 -14.33 34.65 -24.61
N ASN A 634 -14.48 34.53 -23.32
CA ASN A 634 -15.69 34.13 -22.59
C ASN A 634 -16.08 35.19 -21.53
#